data_c4083c0edb10e6183d6b9a408ea8a6a6
#
_entry.id   c4083c0edb10e6183d6b9a408ea8a6a6
#
_cell.length_a   1.000
_cell.length_b   1.000
_cell.length_c   1.000
_cell.angle_alpha   90.00
_cell.angle_beta   90.00
_cell.angle_gamma   90.00
#
_symmetry.space_group_name_H-M   'P 1'
#
loop_
_entity.id
_entity.type
_entity.pdbx_description
1 polymer ?
#
loop_
_entity_poly.entity_id
_entity_poly.type
_entity_poly.pdbx_seq_one_letter_code
_entity_poly.pdbx_strand_id
1 'polypeptide(L)'
;MAKRFILIIVVVALIAGFAGGFYYRDYQSPISVVQSLINKDAGQPDTVDFALFWNVWEILHNKYVDNDKLITQELIYGAINGMVNAVGDPYTVFLKPKESEEFKQQINGSFGGIGIEIGLRKNILT
;
A
#
# COMPACT_ATOMS: atom_id res chain seq x y z
N MET A 1 -56.87 -22.24 -14.14
CA MET A 1 -55.95 -22.38 -12.95
C MET A 1 -54.49 -22.39 -13.36
N ALA A 2 -54.08 -23.04 -14.44
CA ALA A 2 -52.70 -23.14 -14.88
C ALA A 2 -51.96 -21.79 -15.12
N LYS A 3 -52.61 -20.79 -15.72
CA LYS A 3 -51.97 -19.48 -16.01
C LYS A 3 -51.57 -18.71 -14.74
N ARG A 4 -52.34 -18.81 -13.66
CA ARG A 4 -52.02 -18.17 -12.36
C ARG A 4 -50.85 -18.86 -11.67
N PHE A 5 -50.72 -20.17 -11.84
CA PHE A 5 -49.62 -20.97 -11.29
C PHE A 5 -48.30 -20.65 -11.99
N ILE A 6 -48.32 -20.50 -13.32
CA ILE A 6 -47.13 -20.11 -14.13
C ILE A 6 -46.66 -18.71 -13.73
N LEU A 7 -47.56 -17.77 -13.51
CA LEU A 7 -47.25 -16.40 -13.12
C LEU A 7 -46.55 -16.35 -11.74
N ILE A 8 -47.01 -17.16 -10.79
CA ILE A 8 -46.40 -17.28 -9.47
C ILE A 8 -44.97 -17.85 -9.58
N ILE A 9 -44.73 -18.88 -10.40
CA ILE A 9 -43.42 -19.49 -10.61
C ILE A 9 -42.45 -18.48 -11.22
N VAL A 10 -42.89 -17.68 -12.19
CA VAL A 10 -42.04 -16.65 -12.83
C VAL A 10 -41.66 -15.57 -11.81
N VAL A 11 -42.59 -15.12 -10.98
CA VAL A 11 -42.28 -14.11 -9.93
C VAL A 11 -41.30 -14.65 -8.89
N VAL A 12 -41.48 -15.89 -8.46
CA VAL A 12 -40.53 -16.53 -7.51
C VAL A 12 -39.16 -16.69 -8.11
N ALA A 13 -39.04 -17.07 -9.39
CA ALA A 13 -37.77 -17.19 -10.09
C ALA A 13 -37.07 -15.85 -10.24
N LEU A 14 -37.80 -14.76 -10.50
CA LEU A 14 -37.25 -13.41 -10.58
C LEU A 14 -36.71 -12.93 -9.21
N ILE A 15 -37.48 -13.18 -8.14
CA ILE A 15 -37.05 -12.82 -6.78
C ILE A 15 -35.81 -13.63 -6.37
N ALA A 16 -35.79 -14.92 -6.65
CA ALA A 16 -34.63 -15.78 -6.35
C ALA A 16 -33.40 -15.39 -7.16
N GLY A 17 -33.55 -15.04 -8.44
CA GLY A 17 -32.47 -14.53 -9.30
C GLY A 17 -31.90 -13.19 -8.81
N PHE A 18 -32.80 -12.27 -8.39
CA PHE A 18 -32.38 -10.98 -7.86
C PHE A 18 -31.67 -11.11 -6.50
N ALA A 19 -32.21 -11.92 -5.60
CA ALA A 19 -31.60 -12.20 -4.30
C ALA A 19 -30.26 -12.92 -4.44
N GLY A 20 -30.16 -13.90 -5.36
CA GLY A 20 -28.91 -14.58 -5.67
C GLY A 20 -27.86 -13.65 -6.28
N GLY A 21 -28.26 -12.78 -7.20
CA GLY A 21 -27.38 -11.77 -7.80
C GLY A 21 -26.88 -10.73 -6.80
N PHE A 22 -27.73 -10.30 -5.89
CA PHE A 22 -27.36 -9.38 -4.82
C PHE A 22 -26.39 -10.01 -3.82
N TYR A 23 -26.60 -11.26 -3.44
CA TYR A 23 -25.73 -12.02 -2.55
C TYR A 23 -24.36 -12.32 -3.21
N TYR A 24 -24.34 -12.60 -4.50
CA TYR A 24 -23.11 -12.86 -5.26
C TYR A 24 -22.25 -11.61 -5.44
N ARG A 25 -22.87 -10.43 -5.54
CA ARG A 25 -22.17 -9.15 -5.65
C ARG A 25 -21.38 -8.79 -4.38
N ASP A 26 -21.95 -9.09 -3.21
CA ASP A 26 -21.26 -8.82 -1.92
C ASP A 26 -20.09 -9.76 -1.67
N TYR A 27 -20.09 -10.95 -2.29
CA TYR A 27 -19.00 -11.91 -2.10
C TYR A 27 -17.73 -11.59 -2.91
N GLN A 28 -17.82 -10.67 -3.88
CA GLN A 28 -16.69 -10.25 -4.71
C GLN A 28 -16.16 -8.85 -4.36
N SER A 29 -16.49 -8.32 -3.21
CA SER A 29 -15.88 -7.08 -2.75
C SER A 29 -14.42 -7.33 -2.32
N PRO A 30 -13.40 -6.87 -3.08
CA PRO A 30 -12.00 -7.13 -2.76
C PRO A 30 -11.46 -6.22 -1.64
N ILE A 31 -12.30 -5.80 -0.68
CA ILE A 31 -11.94 -4.82 0.36
C ILE A 31 -11.22 -5.47 1.56
N SER A 32 -10.88 -6.74 1.50
CA SER A 32 -10.26 -7.43 2.64
C SER A 32 -8.77 -7.12 2.87
N VAL A 33 -8.08 -6.45 1.93
CA VAL A 33 -6.64 -6.14 2.06
C VAL A 33 -6.37 -4.93 2.96
N VAL A 34 -7.37 -4.07 3.18
CA VAL A 34 -7.19 -2.80 3.93
C VAL A 34 -7.53 -2.93 5.42
N GLN A 35 -8.11 -4.04 5.87
CA GLN A 35 -8.54 -4.23 7.27
C GLN A 35 -7.40 -4.36 8.29
N SER A 36 -6.15 -4.51 7.85
CA SER A 36 -4.98 -4.64 8.73
C SER A 36 -4.15 -3.37 8.88
N LEU A 37 -4.61 -2.22 8.43
CA LEU A 37 -3.90 -0.96 8.64
C LEU A 37 -3.99 -0.51 10.09
N ILE A 38 -2.85 -0.49 10.76
CA ILE A 38 -2.68 0.02 12.12
C ILE A 38 -2.45 1.53 12.04
N ASN A 39 -3.01 2.31 12.98
CA ASN A 39 -2.86 3.76 13.06
C ASN A 39 -3.38 4.54 11.83
N LYS A 40 -4.33 3.99 11.10
CA LYS A 40 -4.89 4.62 9.89
C LYS A 40 -5.54 5.99 10.14
N ASP A 41 -5.98 6.25 11.37
CA ASP A 41 -6.70 7.46 11.75
C ASP A 41 -5.82 8.46 12.53
N ALA A 42 -4.52 8.15 12.74
CA ALA A 42 -3.62 8.99 13.50
C ALA A 42 -3.11 10.18 12.65
N GLY A 43 -3.45 11.39 13.06
CA GLY A 43 -2.93 12.63 12.47
C GLY A 43 -3.42 12.93 11.05
N GLN A 44 -4.52 12.31 10.60
CA GLN A 44 -5.08 12.60 9.29
C GLN A 44 -5.84 13.94 9.30
N PRO A 45 -5.77 14.72 8.20
CA PRO A 45 -6.59 15.92 8.04
C PRO A 45 -8.06 15.55 7.84
N ASP A 46 -8.96 16.35 8.42
CA ASP A 46 -10.42 16.09 8.46
C ASP A 46 -11.13 16.03 7.10
N THR A 47 -10.47 16.47 6.01
CA THR A 47 -11.11 16.68 4.70
C THR A 47 -10.31 16.19 3.49
N VAL A 48 -9.49 15.17 3.64
CA VAL A 48 -8.75 14.61 2.49
C VAL A 48 -9.43 13.37 1.94
N ASP A 49 -9.75 13.40 0.63
CA ASP A 49 -10.27 12.24 -0.09
C ASP A 49 -9.13 11.34 -0.58
N PHE A 50 -9.04 10.16 0.01
CA PHE A 50 -8.08 9.12 -0.37
C PHE A 50 -8.59 8.17 -1.46
N ALA A 51 -9.75 8.42 -2.07
CA ALA A 51 -10.33 7.52 -3.08
C ALA A 51 -9.39 7.28 -4.26
N LEU A 52 -8.72 8.33 -4.75
CA LEU A 52 -7.75 8.20 -5.83
C LEU A 52 -6.54 7.33 -5.42
N PHE A 53 -6.03 7.51 -4.21
CA PHE A 53 -4.92 6.71 -3.69
C PHE A 53 -5.29 5.21 -3.65
N TRP A 54 -6.47 4.89 -3.13
CA TRP A 54 -6.92 3.50 -3.05
C TRP A 54 -7.21 2.89 -4.42
N ASN A 55 -7.71 3.69 -5.36
CA ASN A 55 -7.90 3.25 -6.75
C ASN A 55 -6.56 2.88 -7.40
N VAL A 56 -5.54 3.73 -7.27
CA VAL A 56 -4.19 3.43 -7.79
C VAL A 56 -3.61 2.18 -7.12
N TRP A 57 -3.77 2.03 -5.82
CA TRP A 57 -3.37 0.86 -5.07
C TRP A 57 -4.00 -0.43 -5.61
N GLU A 58 -5.32 -0.40 -5.83
CA GLU A 58 -6.07 -1.52 -6.39
C GLU A 58 -5.61 -1.86 -7.82
N ILE A 59 -5.39 -0.85 -8.67
CA ILE A 59 -4.90 -1.04 -10.02
C ILE A 59 -3.53 -1.74 -10.02
N LEU A 60 -2.62 -1.32 -9.16
CA LEU A 60 -1.31 -1.95 -9.02
C LEU A 60 -1.44 -3.42 -8.62
N HIS A 61 -2.24 -3.75 -7.62
CA HIS A 61 -2.41 -5.12 -7.15
C HIS A 61 -3.12 -6.03 -8.17
N ASN A 62 -4.07 -5.48 -8.94
CA ASN A 62 -4.91 -6.30 -9.83
C ASN A 62 -4.39 -6.35 -11.27
N LYS A 63 -3.64 -5.34 -11.73
CA LYS A 63 -3.27 -5.18 -13.15
C LYS A 63 -1.77 -5.13 -13.41
N TYR A 64 -0.94 -5.01 -12.39
CA TYR A 64 0.50 -5.03 -12.61
C TYR A 64 0.97 -6.43 -12.98
N VAL A 65 1.78 -6.55 -14.04
CA VAL A 65 2.21 -7.83 -14.63
C VAL A 65 2.99 -8.69 -13.62
N ASP A 66 3.85 -8.05 -12.82
CA ASP A 66 4.67 -8.71 -11.81
C ASP A 66 4.14 -8.45 -10.40
N ASN A 67 2.83 -8.62 -10.17
CA ASN A 67 2.20 -8.32 -8.89
C ASN A 67 2.81 -9.10 -7.70
N ASP A 68 3.33 -10.30 -7.94
CA ASP A 68 4.04 -11.11 -6.94
C ASP A 68 5.31 -10.43 -6.40
N LYS A 69 5.85 -9.45 -7.13
CA LYS A 69 7.02 -8.66 -6.72
C LYS A 69 6.64 -7.38 -5.96
N LEU A 70 5.35 -7.07 -5.85
CA LEU A 70 4.88 -5.90 -5.13
C LEU A 70 5.03 -6.10 -3.62
N ILE A 71 6.02 -5.43 -3.04
CA ILE A 71 6.22 -5.40 -1.60
C ILE A 71 5.41 -4.23 -1.04
N THR A 72 4.33 -4.53 -0.33
CA THR A 72 3.43 -3.54 0.29
C THR A 72 4.18 -2.45 1.05
N GLN A 73 5.19 -2.82 1.85
CA GLN A 73 5.98 -1.88 2.62
C GLN A 73 6.78 -0.90 1.74
N GLU A 74 7.31 -1.37 0.62
CA GLU A 74 8.03 -0.52 -0.33
C GLU A 74 7.09 0.45 -1.06
N LEU A 75 5.87 0.04 -1.38
CA LEU A 75 4.84 0.91 -1.94
C LEU A 75 4.47 2.03 -0.97
N ILE A 76 4.34 1.72 0.32
CA ILE A 76 4.07 2.69 1.37
C ILE A 76 5.24 3.68 1.49
N TYR A 77 6.48 3.19 1.53
CA TYR A 77 7.66 4.07 1.57
C TYR A 77 7.77 4.94 0.32
N GLY A 78 7.44 4.40 -0.85
CA GLY A 78 7.36 5.17 -2.09
C GLY A 78 6.33 6.29 -2.03
N ALA A 79 5.15 6.02 -1.49
CA ALA A 79 4.10 7.02 -1.31
C ALA A 79 4.53 8.13 -0.33
N ILE A 80 5.14 7.76 0.81
CA ILE A 80 5.67 8.73 1.78
C ILE A 80 6.77 9.59 1.14
N ASN A 81 7.69 8.97 0.41
CA ASN A 81 8.74 9.69 -0.30
C ASN A 81 8.18 10.66 -1.34
N GLY A 82 7.15 10.24 -2.10
CA GLY A 82 6.43 11.11 -3.04
C GLY A 82 5.78 12.30 -2.36
N MET A 83 5.17 12.10 -1.19
CA MET A 83 4.58 13.17 -0.39
C MET A 83 5.63 14.17 0.10
N VAL A 84 6.78 13.69 0.57
CA VAL A 84 7.89 14.55 1.03
C VAL A 84 8.47 15.32 -0.16
N ASN A 85 8.67 14.69 -1.31
CA ASN A 85 9.17 15.35 -2.51
C ASN A 85 8.22 16.43 -3.04
N ALA A 86 6.92 16.29 -2.83
CA ALA A 86 5.92 17.29 -3.22
C ALA A 86 6.04 18.61 -2.45
N VAL A 87 6.75 18.64 -1.33
CA VAL A 87 7.08 19.87 -0.59
C VAL A 87 8.00 20.79 -1.41
N GLY A 88 8.82 20.23 -2.30
CA GLY A 88 9.73 20.98 -3.19
C GLY A 88 10.98 21.52 -2.49
N ASP A 89 11.24 21.11 -1.25
CA ASP A 89 12.45 21.49 -0.52
C ASP A 89 13.54 20.42 -0.70
N PRO A 90 14.72 20.77 -1.28
CA PRO A 90 15.80 19.83 -1.52
C PRO A 90 16.48 19.33 -0.24
N TYR A 91 16.25 19.97 0.89
CA TYR A 91 16.81 19.59 2.20
C TYR A 91 15.89 18.70 3.01
N THR A 92 14.63 18.59 2.60
CA THR A 92 13.65 17.71 3.25
C THR A 92 13.65 16.35 2.56
N VAL A 93 14.12 15.32 3.26
CA VAL A 93 14.21 13.96 2.73
C VAL A 93 13.53 12.95 3.66
N PHE A 94 12.90 11.94 3.07
CA PHE A 94 12.40 10.79 3.81
C PHE A 94 13.50 9.73 3.88
N LEU A 95 13.81 9.28 5.08
CA LEU A 95 14.69 8.15 5.32
C LEU A 95 13.86 6.96 5.82
N LYS A 96 14.04 5.80 5.23
CA LYS A 96 13.47 4.56 5.76
C LYS A 96 14.00 4.29 7.17
N PRO A 97 13.28 3.52 8.03
CA PRO A 97 13.69 3.33 9.42
C PRO A 97 15.15 2.91 9.59
N LYS A 98 15.63 1.97 8.78
CA LYS A 98 17.03 1.52 8.82
C LYS A 98 18.00 2.63 8.42
N GLU A 99 17.72 3.34 7.33
CA GLU A 99 18.54 4.47 6.86
C GLU A 99 18.57 5.60 7.89
N SER A 100 17.45 5.86 8.56
CA SER A 100 17.36 6.85 9.65
C SER A 100 18.23 6.47 10.84
N GLU A 101 18.28 5.19 11.21
CA GLU A 101 19.18 4.73 12.29
C GLU A 101 20.64 4.85 11.91
N GLU A 102 21.02 4.43 10.71
CA GLU A 102 22.38 4.55 10.18
C GLU A 102 22.80 6.02 10.13
N PHE A 103 21.92 6.90 9.65
CA PHE A 103 22.17 8.35 9.61
C PHE A 103 22.37 8.96 11.01
N LYS A 104 21.55 8.56 11.99
CA LYS A 104 21.73 9.00 13.39
C LYS A 104 23.05 8.54 13.98
N GLN A 105 23.46 7.30 13.69
CA GLN A 105 24.76 6.78 14.12
C GLN A 105 25.93 7.58 13.52
N GLN A 106 25.84 7.92 12.23
CA GLN A 106 26.84 8.74 11.54
C GLN A 106 26.96 10.15 12.17
N ILE A 107 25.83 10.82 12.45
CA ILE A 107 25.83 12.15 13.08
C ILE A 107 26.41 12.09 14.49
N ASN A 108 26.09 11.04 15.25
CA ASN A 108 26.57 10.88 16.62
C ASN A 108 28.04 10.41 16.70
N GLY A 109 28.71 10.24 15.55
CA GLY A 109 30.09 9.74 15.50
C GLY A 109 30.25 8.29 15.95
N SER A 110 29.15 7.54 16.03
CA SER A 110 29.11 6.15 16.46
C SER A 110 29.17 5.23 15.24
N PHE A 111 30.35 4.85 14.83
CA PHE A 111 30.54 3.91 13.73
C PHE A 111 30.62 2.48 14.27
N GLY A 112 29.65 1.66 13.93
CA GLY A 112 29.70 0.22 14.15
C GLY A 112 30.56 -0.46 13.07
N GLY A 113 31.86 -0.34 13.16
CA GLY A 113 32.82 -0.96 12.25
C GLY A 113 34.08 -1.45 13.00
N ILE A 114 34.85 -2.32 12.37
CA ILE A 114 36.11 -2.85 12.91
C ILE A 114 37.23 -1.83 12.94
N GLY A 115 37.00 -0.55 12.59
CA GLY A 115 37.95 0.55 12.68
C GLY A 115 39.20 0.37 11.80
N ILE A 116 39.03 -0.16 10.58
CA ILE A 116 40.13 -0.32 9.64
C ILE A 116 40.25 0.96 8.83
N GLU A 117 41.39 1.62 8.90
CA GLU A 117 41.80 2.71 8.02
C GLU A 117 42.68 2.14 6.89
N ILE A 118 42.21 2.27 5.65
CA ILE A 118 42.95 1.79 4.47
C ILE A 118 43.58 3.00 3.80
N GLY A 119 44.93 3.08 3.85
CA GLY A 119 45.70 4.13 3.23
C GLY A 119 46.57 3.62 2.08
N LEU A 120 46.81 4.47 1.08
CA LEU A 120 47.79 4.24 0.02
C LEU A 120 49.16 4.82 0.46
N ARG A 121 50.07 3.95 0.78
CA ARG A 121 51.44 4.36 1.09
C ARG A 121 52.41 3.81 0.03
N LYS A 122 53.03 4.69 -0.72
CA LYS A 122 53.91 4.32 -1.85
C LYS A 122 53.24 3.40 -2.88
N ASN A 123 52.00 3.69 -3.25
CA ASN A 123 51.21 2.90 -4.19
C ASN A 123 50.86 1.47 -3.73
N ILE A 124 51.04 1.17 -2.45
CA ILE A 124 50.68 -0.12 -1.84
C ILE A 124 49.57 0.15 -0.83
N LEU A 125 48.48 -0.66 -0.89
CA LEU A 125 47.40 -0.65 0.08
C LEU A 125 47.96 -1.19 1.41
N THR A 126 47.87 -0.39 2.48
CA THR A 126 48.27 -0.78 3.84
C THR A 126 47.13 -0.51 4.79
#